data_2e3fd18be8a9bb9af10c4e4634711bcd
#
_entry.id   2e3fd18be8a9bb9af10c4e4634711bcd
#
_cell.length_a   1.000
_cell.length_b   1.000
_cell.length_c   1.000
_cell.angle_alpha   90.00
_cell.angle_beta   90.00
_cell.angle_gamma   90.00
#
_symmetry.space_group_name_H-M   'P 1'
#
loop_
_entity.id
_entity.type
_entity.pdbx_description
1 polymer ?
#
loop_
_entity_poly.entity_id
_entity_poly.type
_entity_poly.pdbx_seq_one_letter_code
_entity_poly.pdbx_strand_id
1 'polypeptide(L)'
;AAAAMARRLLAAFGPDRFRIELQRPYWRNDRRRNKLLTELAERLGVPCVATGNVHVHSRERIALQDAMVAVRNGATLDETEPLRRGNSSHVLAPPERMAGRFEKRAVEESGLLAERLTFDLTEDLGYRYPGSEDPDADRKLAELCSEMFAERYGRRSDAAARLEEERRVIRHL
;
A
#
# COMPACT_ATOMS: atom_id res chain seq x y z
N ALA A 1 -5.48 -25.67 -6.99
CA ALA A 1 -5.27 -24.28 -7.42
C ALA A 1 -4.07 -23.63 -6.71
N ALA A 2 -4.05 -23.49 -5.35
CA ALA A 2 -3.00 -22.76 -4.62
C ALA A 2 -1.58 -23.31 -4.85
N ALA A 3 -1.36 -24.62 -4.78
CA ALA A 3 -0.05 -25.22 -5.00
C ALA A 3 0.48 -25.05 -6.45
N ALA A 4 -0.39 -25.01 -7.43
CA ALA A 4 0.01 -24.73 -8.81
C ALA A 4 0.43 -23.27 -8.99
N MET A 5 -0.30 -22.34 -8.39
CA MET A 5 0.05 -20.91 -8.39
C MET A 5 1.37 -20.68 -7.67
N ALA A 6 1.56 -21.25 -6.48
CA ALA A 6 2.80 -21.13 -5.72
C ALA A 6 4.03 -21.63 -6.51
N ARG A 7 3.90 -22.77 -7.21
CA ARG A 7 4.99 -23.27 -8.10
C ARG A 7 5.30 -22.31 -9.24
N ARG A 8 4.28 -21.69 -9.86
CA ARG A 8 4.49 -20.71 -10.92
C ARG A 8 5.23 -19.47 -10.41
N LEU A 9 4.82 -18.96 -9.24
CA LEU A 9 5.47 -17.82 -8.61
C LEU A 9 6.91 -18.14 -8.20
N LEU A 10 7.13 -19.31 -7.60
CA LEU A 10 8.47 -19.79 -7.26
C LEU A 10 9.38 -19.89 -8.49
N ALA A 11 8.86 -20.42 -9.61
CA ALA A 11 9.61 -20.51 -10.85
C ALA A 11 9.93 -19.14 -11.46
N ALA A 12 9.01 -18.15 -11.30
CA ALA A 12 9.20 -16.81 -11.84
C ALA A 12 10.16 -15.95 -10.99
N PHE A 13 10.08 -16.04 -9.65
CA PHE A 13 10.82 -15.14 -8.74
C PHE A 13 12.04 -15.79 -8.08
N GLY A 14 12.13 -17.11 -8.12
CA GLY A 14 13.17 -17.88 -7.44
C GLY A 14 12.93 -18.03 -5.92
N PRO A 15 13.64 -18.96 -5.27
CA PRO A 15 13.44 -19.28 -3.83
C PRO A 15 13.82 -18.13 -2.91
N ASP A 16 14.78 -17.28 -3.30
CA ASP A 16 15.23 -16.16 -2.47
C ASP A 16 14.22 -15.01 -2.39
N ARG A 17 13.32 -14.91 -3.37
CA ARG A 17 12.35 -13.83 -3.48
C ARG A 17 10.91 -14.27 -3.27
N PHE A 18 10.69 -15.54 -2.95
CA PHE A 18 9.37 -16.10 -2.74
C PHE A 18 9.20 -16.66 -1.33
N ARG A 19 8.11 -16.30 -0.68
CA ARG A 19 7.70 -16.77 0.66
C ARG A 19 6.24 -17.14 0.66
N ILE A 20 5.87 -18.01 1.58
CA ILE A 20 4.46 -18.27 1.90
C ILE A 20 4.06 -17.41 3.09
N GLU A 21 3.13 -16.50 2.87
CA GLU A 21 2.63 -15.59 3.89
C GLU A 21 1.63 -16.28 4.81
N LEU A 22 1.84 -16.15 6.12
CA LEU A 22 0.91 -16.59 7.16
C LEU A 22 0.25 -15.37 7.79
N GLN A 23 -1.08 -15.33 7.74
CA GLN A 23 -1.90 -14.32 8.38
C GLN A 23 -2.83 -14.97 9.41
N ARG A 24 -3.05 -14.29 10.54
CA ARG A 24 -3.98 -14.76 11.57
C ARG A 24 -4.84 -13.60 12.09
N PRO A 25 -5.80 -13.13 11.29
CA PRO A 25 -6.74 -12.09 11.69
C PRO A 25 -7.89 -12.59 12.57
N TYR A 26 -7.80 -13.80 13.12
CA TYR A 26 -8.80 -14.48 13.95
C TYR A 26 -10.12 -14.78 13.23
N TRP A 27 -10.05 -15.01 11.93
CA TRP A 27 -11.16 -15.55 11.17
C TRP A 27 -11.34 -17.06 11.41
N ARG A 28 -12.55 -17.50 11.14
CA ARG A 28 -12.84 -18.93 11.16
C ARG A 28 -11.88 -19.70 10.22
N ASN A 29 -11.32 -20.78 10.69
CA ASN A 29 -10.37 -21.64 9.97
C ASN A 29 -8.95 -21.08 9.74
N ASP A 30 -8.55 -19.96 10.32
CA ASP A 30 -7.20 -19.41 10.18
C ASP A 30 -6.11 -20.45 10.55
N ARG A 31 -6.30 -21.17 11.64
CA ARG A 31 -5.34 -22.21 12.08
C ARG A 31 -5.18 -23.30 11.03
N ARG A 32 -6.31 -23.80 10.49
CA ARG A 32 -6.29 -24.83 9.44
C ARG A 32 -5.64 -24.30 8.16
N ARG A 33 -5.97 -23.08 7.76
CA ARG A 33 -5.37 -22.45 6.59
C ARG A 33 -3.85 -22.31 6.75
N ASN A 34 -3.39 -21.79 7.88
CA ASN A 34 -1.96 -21.62 8.13
C ASN A 34 -1.23 -22.96 8.17
N LYS A 35 -1.80 -24.01 8.78
CA LYS A 35 -1.24 -25.37 8.74
C LYS A 35 -1.03 -25.85 7.30
N LEU A 36 -2.04 -25.73 6.44
CA LEU A 36 -1.94 -26.12 5.02
C LEU A 36 -0.93 -25.27 4.24
N LEU A 37 -0.79 -23.99 4.58
CA LEU A 37 0.21 -23.11 3.97
C LEU A 37 1.63 -23.44 4.43
N THR A 38 1.83 -23.78 5.70
CA THR A 38 3.12 -24.28 6.22
C THR A 38 3.53 -25.57 5.54
N GLU A 39 2.62 -26.56 5.45
CA GLU A 39 2.86 -27.80 4.72
C GLU A 39 3.17 -27.57 3.23
N LEU A 40 2.56 -26.57 2.62
CA LEU A 40 2.87 -26.17 1.24
C LEU A 40 4.29 -25.57 1.13
N ALA A 41 4.66 -24.69 2.05
CA ALA A 41 5.98 -24.07 2.11
C ALA A 41 7.09 -25.15 2.25
N GLU A 42 6.90 -26.10 3.15
CA GLU A 42 7.82 -27.24 3.34
C GLU A 42 8.00 -28.04 2.06
N ARG A 43 6.89 -28.39 1.36
CA ARG A 43 6.96 -29.12 0.08
C ARG A 43 7.64 -28.34 -1.05
N LEU A 44 7.63 -27.01 -0.98
CA LEU A 44 8.26 -26.14 -1.97
C LEU A 44 9.70 -25.76 -1.60
N GLY A 45 10.15 -26.08 -0.37
CA GLY A 45 11.47 -25.70 0.13
C GLY A 45 11.62 -24.19 0.31
N VAL A 46 10.53 -23.47 0.67
CA VAL A 46 10.56 -22.01 0.87
C VAL A 46 10.13 -21.63 2.29
N PRO A 47 10.61 -20.53 2.86
CA PRO A 47 10.22 -20.11 4.19
C PRO A 47 8.78 -19.56 4.24
N CYS A 48 8.19 -19.64 5.44
CA CYS A 48 6.97 -18.92 5.79
C CYS A 48 7.34 -17.58 6.42
N VAL A 49 6.58 -16.54 6.11
CA VAL A 49 6.68 -15.21 6.72
C VAL A 49 5.39 -14.84 7.44
N ALA A 50 5.48 -14.38 8.70
CA ALA A 50 4.32 -13.96 9.48
C ALA A 50 4.01 -12.49 9.21
N THR A 51 2.75 -12.17 8.89
CA THR A 51 2.31 -10.79 8.72
C THR A 51 1.02 -10.48 9.49
N GLY A 52 0.78 -9.21 9.75
CA GLY A 52 -0.39 -8.72 10.48
C GLY A 52 -1.61 -8.49 9.61
N ASN A 53 -1.49 -8.46 8.28
CA ASN A 53 -2.53 -7.95 7.37
C ASN A 53 -3.09 -6.61 7.89
N VAL A 54 -2.18 -5.65 8.11
CA VAL A 54 -2.49 -4.38 8.76
C VAL A 54 -3.28 -3.47 7.82
N HIS A 55 -4.39 -2.92 8.32
CA HIS A 55 -5.22 -1.94 7.62
C HIS A 55 -5.29 -0.60 8.35
N VAL A 56 -5.02 -0.59 9.63
CA VAL A 56 -4.93 0.61 10.47
C VAL A 56 -3.81 0.47 11.49
N HIS A 57 -3.21 1.58 11.91
CA HIS A 57 -2.09 1.54 12.85
C HIS A 57 -2.55 1.25 14.29
N SER A 58 -3.76 1.64 14.67
CA SER A 58 -4.32 1.43 16.00
C SER A 58 -5.79 1.01 15.95
N ARG A 59 -6.30 0.48 17.08
CA ARG A 59 -7.69 0.02 17.18
C ARG A 59 -8.72 1.14 17.09
N GLU A 60 -8.36 2.33 17.57
CA GLU A 60 -9.22 3.52 17.54
C GLU A 60 -9.52 3.98 16.12
N ARG A 61 -8.68 3.59 15.16
CA ARG A 61 -8.85 3.93 13.73
C ARG A 61 -9.69 2.95 12.93
N ILE A 62 -10.21 1.90 13.54
CA ILE A 62 -11.05 0.91 12.85
C ILE A 62 -12.34 1.54 12.33
N ALA A 63 -12.96 2.43 13.10
CA ALA A 63 -14.15 3.16 12.65
C ALA A 63 -13.89 3.97 11.36
N LEU A 64 -12.69 4.57 11.24
CA LEU A 64 -12.28 5.25 10.01
C LEU A 64 -12.12 4.27 8.84
N GLN A 65 -11.53 3.10 9.06
CA GLN A 65 -11.42 2.04 8.05
C GLN A 65 -12.81 1.58 7.58
N ASP A 66 -13.75 1.40 8.49
CA ASP A 66 -15.13 1.03 8.15
C ASP A 66 -15.83 2.12 7.34
N ALA A 67 -15.64 3.39 7.70
CA ALA A 67 -16.14 4.53 6.93
C ALA A 67 -15.53 4.57 5.51
N MET A 68 -14.23 4.30 5.36
CA MET A 68 -13.58 4.22 4.05
C MET A 68 -14.13 3.08 3.19
N VAL A 69 -14.50 1.94 3.79
CA VAL A 69 -15.17 0.85 3.07
C VAL A 69 -16.54 1.30 2.56
N ALA A 70 -17.32 2.02 3.37
CA ALA A 70 -18.62 2.57 2.98
C ALA A 70 -18.46 3.57 1.82
N VAL A 71 -17.55 4.52 1.94
CA VAL A 71 -17.25 5.52 0.88
C VAL A 71 -16.84 4.84 -0.43
N ARG A 72 -15.93 3.87 -0.37
CA ARG A 72 -15.46 3.12 -1.55
C ARG A 72 -16.60 2.41 -2.28
N ASN A 73 -17.62 1.94 -1.57
CA ASN A 73 -18.75 1.22 -2.14
C ASN A 73 -19.96 2.13 -2.43
N GLY A 74 -19.89 3.43 -2.12
CA GLY A 74 -21.00 4.37 -2.29
C GLY A 74 -22.24 3.97 -1.50
N ALA A 75 -22.06 3.39 -0.30
CA ALA A 75 -23.11 2.79 0.51
C ALA A 75 -22.98 3.20 2.00
N THR A 76 -23.99 2.94 2.79
CA THR A 76 -23.99 3.21 4.23
C THR A 76 -23.12 2.21 5.00
N LEU A 77 -22.83 2.52 6.27
CA LEU A 77 -22.12 1.58 7.14
C LEU A 77 -22.87 0.26 7.31
N ASP A 78 -24.19 0.32 7.45
CA ASP A 78 -25.02 -0.87 7.64
C ASP A 78 -25.02 -1.78 6.40
N GLU A 79 -25.16 -1.20 5.23
CA GLU A 79 -25.10 -1.94 3.96
C GLU A 79 -23.73 -2.56 3.70
N THR A 80 -22.66 -1.96 4.20
CA THR A 80 -21.29 -2.45 4.02
C THR A 80 -20.82 -3.40 5.14
N GLU A 81 -21.66 -3.74 6.11
CA GLU A 81 -21.30 -4.65 7.19
C GLU A 81 -20.64 -5.95 6.70
N PRO A 82 -21.16 -6.67 5.70
CA PRO A 82 -20.54 -7.89 5.17
C PRO A 82 -19.17 -7.68 4.51
N LEU A 83 -18.86 -6.47 4.10
CA LEU A 83 -17.61 -6.10 3.42
C LEU A 83 -16.52 -5.63 4.39
N ARG A 84 -16.90 -5.30 5.63
CA ARG A 84 -15.99 -4.86 6.67
C ARG A 84 -15.17 -6.04 7.23
N ARG A 85 -14.11 -5.74 7.93
CA ARG A 85 -13.17 -6.75 8.44
C ARG A 85 -13.74 -7.62 9.58
N GLY A 86 -14.81 -7.20 10.21
CA GLY A 86 -15.55 -7.93 11.25
C GLY A 86 -14.87 -8.03 12.61
N ASN A 87 -13.60 -7.60 12.73
CA ASN A 87 -12.89 -7.56 14.00
C ASN A 87 -11.75 -6.53 14.03
N SER A 88 -11.21 -6.25 15.20
CA SER A 88 -10.18 -5.25 15.43
C SER A 88 -8.74 -5.79 15.43
N SER A 89 -8.47 -6.90 14.75
CA SER A 89 -7.13 -7.51 14.76
C SER A 89 -6.20 -7.04 13.65
N HIS A 90 -6.71 -6.29 12.68
CA HIS A 90 -5.97 -5.77 11.52
C HIS A 90 -5.21 -4.47 11.85
N VAL A 91 -4.55 -4.44 13.00
CA VAL A 91 -3.77 -3.30 13.50
C VAL A 91 -2.29 -3.66 13.57
N LEU A 92 -1.42 -2.65 13.60
CA LEU A 92 -0.01 -2.86 13.89
C LEU A 92 0.11 -3.55 15.25
N ALA A 93 0.80 -4.68 15.26
CA ALA A 93 1.04 -5.46 16.47
C ALA A 93 2.52 -5.41 16.83
N PRO A 94 2.85 -5.22 18.10
CA PRO A 94 4.24 -5.30 18.56
C PRO A 94 4.78 -6.73 18.41
N PRO A 95 6.12 -6.90 18.35
CA PRO A 95 6.77 -8.20 18.11
C PRO A 95 6.30 -9.30 19.05
N GLU A 96 6.08 -8.99 20.33
CA GLU A 96 5.65 -9.96 21.35
C GLU A 96 4.25 -10.52 21.04
N ARG A 97 3.37 -9.68 20.50
CA ARG A 97 2.03 -10.11 20.08
C ARG A 97 2.10 -10.97 18.81
N MET A 98 3.01 -10.66 17.91
CA MET A 98 3.25 -11.49 16.72
C MET A 98 3.81 -12.86 17.11
N ALA A 99 4.79 -12.90 18.02
CA ALA A 99 5.35 -14.13 18.58
C ALA A 99 4.29 -15.04 19.25
N GLY A 100 3.28 -14.44 19.89
CA GLY A 100 2.15 -15.19 20.46
C GLY A 100 1.14 -15.73 19.44
N ARG A 101 1.21 -15.29 18.17
CA ARG A 101 0.26 -15.67 17.11
C ARG A 101 0.80 -16.73 16.16
N PHE A 102 2.09 -16.73 15.91
CA PHE A 102 2.75 -17.53 14.89
C PHE A 102 3.90 -18.34 15.45
N GLU A 103 4.34 -19.34 14.72
CA GLU A 103 5.55 -20.06 15.02
C GLU A 103 6.79 -19.14 14.92
N LYS A 104 7.76 -19.37 15.80
CA LYS A 104 8.96 -18.56 15.94
C LYS A 104 9.67 -18.32 14.59
N ARG A 105 9.86 -19.39 13.80
CA ARG A 105 10.53 -19.30 12.49
C ARG A 105 9.87 -18.32 11.51
N ALA A 106 8.54 -18.27 11.48
CA ALA A 106 7.81 -17.37 10.59
C ALA A 106 7.92 -15.90 11.04
N VAL A 107 8.04 -15.65 12.34
CA VAL A 107 8.28 -14.31 12.90
C VAL A 107 9.72 -13.87 12.67
N GLU A 108 10.68 -14.76 12.87
CA GLU A 108 12.10 -14.52 12.58
C GLU A 108 12.32 -14.19 11.09
N GLU A 109 11.67 -14.92 10.19
CA GLU A 109 11.74 -14.64 8.76
C GLU A 109 11.21 -13.25 8.40
N SER A 110 10.23 -12.71 9.15
CA SER A 110 9.76 -11.33 8.94
C SER A 110 10.86 -10.31 9.24
N GLY A 111 11.65 -10.53 10.28
CA GLY A 111 12.82 -9.70 10.61
C GLY A 111 13.91 -9.81 9.54
N LEU A 112 14.32 -11.04 9.18
CA LEU A 112 15.31 -11.28 8.14
C LEU A 112 14.91 -10.68 6.78
N LEU A 113 13.62 -10.74 6.45
CA LEU A 113 13.10 -10.11 5.24
C LEU A 113 13.19 -8.59 5.33
N ALA A 114 12.83 -7.99 6.47
CA ALA A 114 12.90 -6.54 6.68
C ALA A 114 14.33 -6.01 6.54
N GLU A 115 15.34 -6.72 7.06
CA GLU A 115 16.75 -6.36 6.92
C GLU A 115 17.24 -6.35 5.46
N ARG A 116 16.60 -7.14 4.59
CA ARG A 116 16.91 -7.20 3.15
C ARG A 116 16.22 -6.13 2.32
N LEU A 117 15.19 -5.49 2.86
CA LEU A 117 14.42 -4.45 2.18
C LEU A 117 15.03 -3.09 2.53
N THR A 118 16.04 -2.70 1.77
CA THR A 118 16.84 -1.49 2.00
C THR A 118 16.35 -0.27 1.22
N PHE A 119 15.30 -0.42 0.41
CA PHE A 119 14.75 0.69 -0.37
C PHE A 119 14.15 1.76 0.55
N ASP A 120 14.64 2.97 0.45
CA ASP A 120 14.13 4.13 1.17
C ASP A 120 13.27 5.00 0.24
N LEU A 121 12.01 5.21 0.64
CA LEU A 121 11.04 6.00 -0.13
C LEU A 121 11.44 7.49 -0.26
N THR A 122 12.26 8.00 0.65
CA THR A 122 12.71 9.39 0.62
C THR A 122 13.98 9.58 -0.19
N GLU A 123 14.87 8.59 -0.20
CA GLU A 123 16.18 8.67 -0.82
C GLU A 123 16.23 7.99 -2.20
N ASP A 124 15.58 6.82 -2.32
CA ASP A 124 15.74 5.94 -3.49
C ASP A 124 14.68 6.13 -4.58
N LEU A 125 13.64 6.94 -4.35
CA LEU A 125 12.58 7.15 -5.34
C LEU A 125 13.13 7.74 -6.65
N GLY A 126 14.20 8.53 -6.59
CA GLY A 126 14.81 9.15 -7.77
C GLY A 126 13.77 9.89 -8.64
N TYR A 127 12.72 10.40 -8.00
CA TYR A 127 11.57 10.95 -8.70
C TYR A 127 12.00 12.23 -9.42
N ARG A 128 12.12 12.15 -10.72
CA ARG A 128 12.29 13.32 -11.57
C ARG A 128 11.00 13.59 -12.30
N TYR A 129 10.46 14.76 -12.14
CA TYR A 129 9.33 15.21 -12.94
C TYR A 129 9.76 15.22 -14.40
N PRO A 130 8.99 14.65 -15.33
CA PRO A 130 9.29 14.82 -16.75
C PRO A 130 9.38 16.31 -17.09
N GLY A 131 10.53 16.71 -17.61
CA GLY A 131 10.78 18.13 -17.94
C GLY A 131 11.38 18.97 -16.81
N SER A 132 11.62 18.44 -15.60
CA SER A 132 12.30 19.18 -14.52
C SER A 132 13.75 19.60 -14.88
N GLU A 133 14.33 18.98 -15.89
CA GLU A 133 15.67 19.31 -16.41
C GLU A 133 15.62 20.42 -17.50
N ASP A 134 14.44 20.82 -17.94
CA ASP A 134 14.28 21.87 -18.96
C ASP A 134 14.40 23.26 -18.29
N PRO A 135 15.49 24.01 -18.55
CA PRO A 135 15.68 25.34 -17.97
C PRO A 135 14.57 26.35 -18.37
N ASP A 136 13.85 26.03 -19.44
CA ASP A 136 12.76 26.85 -19.96
C ASP A 136 11.36 26.38 -19.50
N ALA A 137 11.26 25.38 -18.60
CA ALA A 137 9.98 24.80 -18.21
C ALA A 137 8.98 25.85 -17.71
N ASP A 138 9.44 26.74 -16.86
CA ASP A 138 8.61 27.81 -16.27
C ASP A 138 8.09 28.82 -17.32
N ARG A 139 8.93 29.17 -18.30
CA ARG A 139 8.53 30.03 -19.42
C ARG A 139 7.51 29.34 -20.32
N LYS A 140 7.76 28.10 -20.69
CA LYS A 140 6.85 27.29 -21.52
C LYS A 140 5.50 27.09 -20.84
N LEU A 141 5.50 26.82 -19.53
CA LEU A 141 4.27 26.73 -18.74
C LEU A 141 3.51 28.05 -18.75
N ALA A 142 4.21 29.16 -18.58
CA ALA A 142 3.61 30.49 -18.59
C ALA A 142 2.93 30.83 -19.93
N GLU A 143 3.61 30.55 -21.03
CA GLU A 143 3.10 30.75 -22.39
C GLU A 143 1.86 29.91 -22.66
N LEU A 144 1.91 28.60 -22.37
CA LEU A 144 0.79 27.67 -22.50
C LEU A 144 -0.43 28.09 -21.64
N CYS A 145 -0.17 28.45 -20.39
CA CYS A 145 -1.23 28.92 -19.49
C CYS A 145 -1.88 30.19 -20.01
N SER A 146 -1.11 31.14 -20.55
CA SER A 146 -1.64 32.41 -21.09
C SER A 146 -2.50 32.18 -22.32
N GLU A 147 -2.05 31.30 -23.22
CA GLU A 147 -2.79 30.93 -24.44
C GLU A 147 -4.11 30.23 -24.09
N MET A 148 -4.06 29.17 -23.25
CA MET A 148 -5.24 28.41 -22.87
C MET A 148 -6.19 29.18 -21.96
N PHE A 149 -5.68 30.14 -21.17
CA PHE A 149 -6.51 30.96 -20.31
C PHE A 149 -7.47 31.84 -21.09
N ALA A 150 -6.98 32.48 -22.13
CA ALA A 150 -7.81 33.34 -23.00
C ALA A 150 -8.97 32.56 -23.64
N GLU A 151 -8.69 31.33 -24.06
CA GLU A 151 -9.68 30.45 -24.65
C GLU A 151 -10.74 29.96 -23.63
N ARG A 152 -10.33 29.56 -22.42
CA ARG A 152 -11.20 28.90 -21.43
C ARG A 152 -11.94 29.89 -20.54
N TYR A 153 -11.32 30.97 -20.15
CA TYR A 153 -11.80 31.91 -19.12
C TYR A 153 -12.04 33.32 -19.62
N GLY A 154 -11.57 33.65 -20.82
CA GLY A 154 -11.71 35.00 -21.37
C GLY A 154 -11.04 36.08 -20.49
N ARG A 155 -11.83 37.06 -20.04
CA ARG A 155 -11.33 38.17 -19.20
C ARG A 155 -11.66 38.04 -17.71
N ARG A 156 -11.84 36.83 -17.19
CA ARG A 156 -12.20 36.63 -15.78
C ARG A 156 -11.01 36.94 -14.85
N SER A 157 -11.11 38.01 -14.08
CA SER A 157 -10.06 38.50 -13.19
C SER A 157 -9.82 37.56 -11.98
N ASP A 158 -10.87 36.92 -11.45
CA ASP A 158 -10.79 35.94 -10.36
C ASP A 158 -10.01 34.68 -10.77
N ALA A 159 -10.24 34.19 -11.96
CA ALA A 159 -9.51 33.06 -12.51
C ALA A 159 -8.04 33.44 -12.84
N ALA A 160 -7.80 34.64 -13.31
CA ALA A 160 -6.44 35.12 -13.55
C ALA A 160 -5.59 35.22 -12.26
N ALA A 161 -6.17 35.76 -11.20
CA ALA A 161 -5.51 35.84 -9.90
C ALA A 161 -5.16 34.46 -9.36
N ARG A 162 -6.06 33.51 -9.51
CA ARG A 162 -5.83 32.11 -9.09
C ARG A 162 -4.74 31.43 -9.93
N LEU A 163 -4.72 31.62 -11.23
CA LEU A 163 -3.68 31.08 -12.10
C LEU A 163 -2.28 31.56 -11.69
N GLU A 164 -2.13 32.88 -11.39
CA GLU A 164 -0.85 33.40 -10.93
C GLU A 164 -0.42 32.81 -9.57
N GLU A 165 -1.36 32.60 -8.66
CA GLU A 165 -1.06 31.94 -7.37
C GLU A 165 -0.61 30.49 -7.56
N GLU A 166 -1.30 29.71 -8.40
CA GLU A 166 -0.92 28.32 -8.70
C GLU A 166 0.47 28.26 -9.37
N ARG A 167 0.76 29.14 -10.31
CA ARG A 167 2.07 29.24 -10.94
C ARG A 167 3.17 29.61 -9.96
N ARG A 168 2.86 30.48 -8.99
CA ARG A 168 3.80 30.86 -7.93
C ARG A 168 4.15 29.63 -7.05
N VAL A 169 3.16 28.82 -6.70
CA VAL A 169 3.39 27.57 -5.94
C VAL A 169 4.27 26.61 -6.73
N ILE A 170 3.96 26.37 -8.01
CA ILE A 170 4.73 25.45 -8.88
C ILE A 170 6.21 25.84 -8.98
N ARG A 171 6.54 27.14 -9.03
CA ARG A 171 7.94 27.61 -9.06
C ARG A 171 8.74 27.31 -7.79
N HIS A 172 8.06 27.02 -6.67
CA HIS A 172 8.71 26.76 -5.38
C HIS A 172 8.80 25.28 -5.06
N LEU A 173 8.27 24.42 -5.93
CA LEU A 173 8.38 22.96 -5.86
C LEU A 173 9.62 22.47 -6.63
#